data_ba2771d9a5665f89a3d93f4dfaf3db9b
#
_entry.id   ba2771d9a5665f89a3d93f4dfaf3db9b
#
_cell.length_a   1.000
_cell.length_b   1.000
_cell.length_c   1.000
_cell.angle_alpha   90.00
_cell.angle_beta   90.00
_cell.angle_gamma   90.00
#
_symmetry.space_group_name_H-M   'P 1'
#
loop_
_entity.id
_entity.type
_entity.pdbx_description
1 polymer ?
#
loop_
_entity_poly.entity_id
_entity_poly.type
_entity_poly.pdbx_seq_one_letter_code
_entity_poly.pdbx_strand_id
1 'polypeptide(L)'
;MEAPSTALHEQETRKTRRRRILVAIAAFLVVAIVVIVVAVIFSNKRQHGLESTILVPLYIYPDNGSWNSLYKAIGSRPNLNFTAIINPSSGPGNASTPGADYVAAIQKLNSFSNVQSVGYVPTSLATRPVDEVLADISVYAGWCHTTNLSMHGIFFDEMPVNYSAATADYVGQIDVAVKISEGISSPRLVVHNPGAVPDPRLVLETTDVTISFEGDYNTFVQQQATLSSLPQPRSRYGVVVHSTPLSAKLDKLVDEMSHVAQSLFLTDLDENAYADFGSTWISFVRAVRA
;
A
#
# COMPACT_ATOMS: atom_id res chain seq x y z
N MET A 1 84.90 25.18 -20.83
CA MET A 1 83.93 24.21 -21.39
C MET A 1 83.09 23.62 -20.26
N GLU A 2 82.04 24.28 -19.90
CA GLU A 2 80.98 23.70 -18.97
C GLU A 2 79.63 24.29 -19.30
N ALA A 3 78.84 23.55 -20.08
CA ALA A 3 77.41 23.81 -20.18
C ALA A 3 76.71 22.65 -20.90
N PRO A 4 76.54 21.48 -20.29
CA PRO A 4 75.40 20.61 -20.61
C PRO A 4 74.54 20.22 -19.38
N SER A 5 74.95 20.56 -18.14
CA SER A 5 74.22 20.03 -16.93
C SER A 5 72.90 20.70 -16.65
N THR A 6 72.75 21.99 -16.93
CA THR A 6 71.47 22.74 -16.62
C THR A 6 70.33 22.38 -17.52
N ALA A 7 70.52 22.07 -18.82
CA ALA A 7 69.46 21.70 -19.75
C ALA A 7 68.84 20.33 -19.45
N LEU A 8 69.66 19.38 -19.00
CA LEU A 8 69.21 18.05 -18.59
C LEU A 8 68.33 18.09 -17.31
N HIS A 9 68.76 18.91 -16.34
CA HIS A 9 68.02 19.08 -15.08
C HIS A 9 66.63 19.78 -15.31
N GLU A 10 66.61 20.73 -16.24
CA GLU A 10 65.35 21.42 -16.60
C GLU A 10 64.43 20.52 -17.38
N GLN A 11 64.90 19.61 -18.22
CA GLN A 11 64.08 18.59 -18.87
C GLN A 11 63.53 17.56 -17.90
N GLU A 12 64.29 17.10 -16.93
CA GLU A 12 63.84 16.19 -15.89
C GLU A 12 62.74 16.80 -14.98
N THR A 13 62.94 18.06 -14.59
CA THR A 13 61.94 18.78 -13.78
C THR A 13 60.68 19.03 -14.53
N ARG A 14 60.72 19.36 -15.84
CA ARG A 14 59.51 19.47 -16.71
C ARG A 14 58.81 18.14 -16.89
N LYS A 15 59.56 17.04 -17.04
CA LYS A 15 59.00 15.68 -17.18
C LYS A 15 58.30 15.21 -15.90
N THR A 16 58.93 15.47 -14.76
CA THR A 16 58.38 15.16 -13.43
C THR A 16 57.13 16.00 -13.13
N ARG A 17 57.15 17.29 -13.47
CA ARG A 17 55.99 18.19 -13.30
C ARG A 17 54.82 17.74 -14.20
N ARG A 18 55.06 17.37 -15.48
CA ARG A 18 54.06 16.84 -16.38
C ARG A 18 53.45 15.53 -15.84
N ARG A 19 54.28 14.63 -15.32
CA ARG A 19 53.82 13.36 -14.73
C ARG A 19 52.93 13.60 -13.49
N ARG A 20 53.30 14.56 -12.62
CA ARG A 20 52.49 14.93 -11.45
C ARG A 20 51.13 15.54 -11.85
N ILE A 21 51.12 16.38 -12.90
CA ILE A 21 49.87 16.96 -13.44
C ILE A 21 48.98 15.86 -14.04
N LEU A 22 49.53 14.94 -14.80
CA LEU A 22 48.75 13.82 -15.37
C LEU A 22 48.18 12.90 -14.29
N VAL A 23 48.96 12.63 -13.24
CA VAL A 23 48.48 11.83 -12.09
C VAL A 23 47.37 12.58 -11.34
N ALA A 24 47.48 13.89 -11.13
CA ALA A 24 46.47 14.71 -10.50
C ALA A 24 45.16 14.75 -11.34
N ILE A 25 45.28 14.87 -12.68
CA ILE A 25 44.13 14.84 -13.59
C ILE A 25 43.44 13.45 -13.56
N ALA A 26 44.25 12.37 -13.60
CA ALA A 26 43.72 11.01 -13.51
C ALA A 26 43.01 10.76 -12.17
N ALA A 27 43.58 11.21 -11.05
CA ALA A 27 42.94 11.13 -9.74
C ALA A 27 41.61 11.91 -9.67
N PHE A 28 41.59 13.13 -10.24
CA PHE A 28 40.38 13.95 -10.30
C PHE A 28 39.26 13.29 -11.15
N LEU A 29 39.66 12.69 -12.30
CA LEU A 29 38.69 11.97 -13.14
C LEU A 29 38.12 10.75 -12.42
N VAL A 30 38.93 10.00 -11.67
CA VAL A 30 38.42 8.84 -10.88
C VAL A 30 37.44 9.33 -9.81
N VAL A 31 37.77 10.40 -9.09
CA VAL A 31 36.86 10.96 -8.08
C VAL A 31 35.54 11.45 -8.73
N ALA A 32 35.63 12.13 -9.87
CA ALA A 32 34.45 12.60 -10.60
C ALA A 32 33.55 11.43 -11.06
N ILE A 33 34.16 10.34 -11.56
CA ILE A 33 33.42 9.12 -11.95
C ILE A 33 32.74 8.50 -10.72
N VAL A 34 33.46 8.38 -9.59
CA VAL A 34 32.89 7.84 -8.35
C VAL A 34 31.70 8.70 -7.87
N VAL A 35 31.84 10.02 -7.90
CA VAL A 35 30.73 10.94 -7.52
C VAL A 35 29.54 10.80 -8.45
N ILE A 36 29.76 10.68 -9.77
CA ILE A 36 28.68 10.46 -10.75
C ILE A 36 28.00 9.11 -10.51
N VAL A 37 28.77 8.03 -10.32
CA VAL A 37 28.22 6.69 -10.06
C VAL A 37 27.42 6.67 -8.76
N VAL A 38 27.92 7.28 -7.70
CA VAL A 38 27.22 7.43 -6.42
C VAL A 38 25.95 8.25 -6.61
N ALA A 39 26.01 9.38 -7.33
CA ALA A 39 24.85 10.22 -7.62
C ALA A 39 23.80 9.47 -8.45
N VAL A 40 24.21 8.67 -9.45
CA VAL A 40 23.30 7.83 -10.25
C VAL A 40 22.67 6.72 -9.40
N ILE A 41 23.45 6.05 -8.53
CA ILE A 41 22.94 5.02 -7.61
C ILE A 41 21.93 5.65 -6.62
N PHE A 42 22.22 6.81 -6.06
CA PHE A 42 21.30 7.52 -5.16
C PHE A 42 20.08 8.10 -5.91
N SER A 43 20.23 8.55 -7.15
CA SER A 43 19.13 9.00 -8.01
C SER A 43 18.22 7.84 -8.38
N ASN A 44 18.76 6.69 -8.76
CA ASN A 44 17.97 5.49 -9.03
C ASN A 44 17.28 4.94 -7.76
N LYS A 45 17.90 5.04 -6.57
CA LYS A 45 17.25 4.69 -5.32
C LYS A 45 16.09 5.65 -4.97
N ARG A 46 16.11 6.91 -5.45
CA ARG A 46 15.01 7.85 -5.27
C ARG A 46 13.84 7.66 -6.26
N GLN A 47 14.01 6.84 -7.29
CA GLN A 47 12.97 6.55 -8.29
C GLN A 47 12.19 5.25 -8.02
N HIS A 48 12.49 4.54 -6.92
CA HIS A 48 11.74 3.34 -6.55
C HIS A 48 10.96 3.62 -5.28
N GLY A 49 9.62 3.53 -5.35
CA GLY A 49 8.69 3.68 -4.24
C GLY A 49 9.08 2.83 -3.03
N LEU A 50 8.53 3.15 -1.89
CA LEU A 50 8.74 2.39 -0.65
C LEU A 50 7.97 1.08 -0.71
N GLU A 51 8.48 0.03 -0.02
CA GLU A 51 7.77 -1.25 0.10
C GLU A 51 6.34 -1.04 0.57
N SER A 52 5.38 -1.62 -0.14
CA SER A 52 3.96 -1.36 0.07
C SER A 52 3.14 -2.63 -0.07
N THR A 53 1.90 -2.59 0.38
CA THR A 53 0.91 -3.65 0.28
C THR A 53 -0.20 -3.19 -0.65
N ILE A 54 -0.74 -4.08 -1.48
CA ILE A 54 -1.92 -3.77 -2.28
C ILE A 54 -3.17 -4.05 -1.46
N LEU A 55 -3.97 -3.02 -1.23
CA LEU A 55 -5.32 -3.14 -0.71
C LEU A 55 -6.28 -3.32 -1.87
N VAL A 56 -7.09 -4.38 -1.86
CA VAL A 56 -8.00 -4.70 -2.97
C VAL A 56 -9.45 -4.61 -2.50
N PRO A 57 -10.19 -3.54 -2.84
CA PRO A 57 -11.65 -3.52 -2.68
C PRO A 57 -12.28 -4.54 -3.63
N LEU A 58 -12.49 -5.78 -3.16
CA LEU A 58 -12.93 -6.90 -3.98
C LEU A 58 -14.46 -7.02 -3.95
N TYR A 59 -15.15 -6.01 -4.52
CA TYR A 59 -16.62 -5.95 -4.56
C TYR A 59 -17.20 -6.59 -5.82
N ILE A 60 -16.39 -7.41 -6.48
CA ILE A 60 -16.72 -8.18 -7.68
C ILE A 60 -17.26 -9.54 -7.23
N TYR A 61 -18.44 -9.95 -7.73
CA TYR A 61 -18.95 -11.29 -7.47
C TYR A 61 -18.03 -12.36 -8.08
N PRO A 62 -17.67 -13.42 -7.35
CA PRO A 62 -16.65 -14.40 -7.78
C PRO A 62 -17.20 -15.48 -8.74
N ASP A 63 -17.83 -15.08 -9.84
CA ASP A 63 -18.32 -15.98 -10.88
C ASP A 63 -17.41 -16.02 -12.11
N ASN A 64 -17.60 -17.01 -12.96
CA ASN A 64 -16.99 -17.09 -14.30
C ASN A 64 -15.49 -16.72 -14.39
N GLY A 65 -14.78 -16.79 -13.28
CA GLY A 65 -13.36 -16.41 -13.22
C GLY A 65 -13.08 -14.92 -13.11
N SER A 66 -14.05 -14.13 -12.65
CA SER A 66 -13.91 -12.68 -12.41
C SER A 66 -12.69 -12.32 -11.54
N TRP A 67 -12.28 -13.18 -10.59
CA TRP A 67 -11.10 -12.97 -9.76
C TRP A 67 -9.80 -13.49 -10.36
N ASN A 68 -9.79 -14.02 -11.59
CA ASN A 68 -8.58 -14.59 -12.20
C ASN A 68 -7.44 -13.57 -12.37
N SER A 69 -7.78 -12.30 -12.65
CA SER A 69 -6.79 -11.22 -12.74
C SER A 69 -6.06 -11.00 -11.41
N LEU A 70 -6.78 -11.09 -10.28
CA LEU A 70 -6.21 -11.01 -8.93
C LEU A 70 -5.32 -12.22 -8.64
N TYR A 71 -5.81 -13.45 -8.85
CA TYR A 71 -5.02 -14.66 -8.62
C TYR A 71 -3.73 -14.67 -9.41
N LYS A 72 -3.78 -14.21 -10.67
CA LYS A 72 -2.59 -14.07 -11.52
C LYS A 72 -1.61 -13.04 -10.97
N ALA A 73 -2.11 -11.91 -10.51
CA ALA A 73 -1.29 -10.87 -9.90
C ALA A 73 -0.57 -11.39 -8.64
N ILE A 74 -1.31 -12.02 -7.72
CA ILE A 74 -0.79 -12.60 -6.48
C ILE A 74 0.28 -13.65 -6.78
N GLY A 75 -0.01 -14.62 -7.65
CA GLY A 75 0.92 -15.70 -7.97
C GLY A 75 2.17 -15.23 -8.72
N SER A 76 2.10 -14.13 -9.47
CA SER A 76 3.24 -13.56 -10.18
C SER A 76 4.16 -12.69 -9.27
N ARG A 77 3.71 -12.32 -8.09
CA ARG A 77 4.41 -11.42 -7.16
C ARG A 77 4.42 -12.00 -5.73
N PRO A 78 5.08 -13.16 -5.49
CA PRO A 78 5.00 -13.87 -4.21
C PRO A 78 5.56 -13.08 -3.01
N ASN A 79 6.39 -12.07 -3.24
CA ASN A 79 6.94 -11.20 -2.19
C ASN A 79 6.10 -9.94 -1.95
N LEU A 80 5.09 -9.67 -2.77
CA LEU A 80 4.19 -8.53 -2.61
C LEU A 80 2.97 -8.98 -1.83
N ASN A 81 2.65 -8.28 -0.74
CA ASN A 81 1.50 -8.58 0.10
C ASN A 81 0.22 -7.95 -0.46
N PHE A 82 -0.88 -8.68 -0.32
CA PHE A 82 -2.21 -8.25 -0.71
C PHE A 82 -3.16 -8.34 0.47
N THR A 83 -3.97 -7.30 0.70
CA THR A 83 -5.11 -7.31 1.61
C THR A 83 -6.38 -7.24 0.78
N ALA A 84 -7.15 -8.32 0.73
CA ALA A 84 -8.38 -8.42 -0.06
C ALA A 84 -9.61 -8.17 0.81
N ILE A 85 -10.42 -7.17 0.48
CA ILE A 85 -11.65 -6.83 1.20
C ILE A 85 -12.79 -7.65 0.62
N ILE A 86 -13.33 -8.55 1.42
CA ILE A 86 -14.39 -9.50 1.05
C ILE A 86 -15.74 -8.92 1.43
N ASN A 87 -16.59 -8.65 0.44
CA ASN A 87 -17.91 -8.04 0.61
C ASN A 87 -19.01 -8.82 -0.10
N PRO A 88 -19.52 -9.91 0.48
CA PRO A 88 -20.57 -10.72 -0.18
C PRO A 88 -21.92 -10.03 -0.31
N SER A 89 -22.29 -9.18 0.64
CA SER A 89 -23.66 -8.61 0.72
C SER A 89 -23.69 -7.33 1.54
N SER A 90 -22.82 -6.33 1.21
CA SER A 90 -22.58 -5.15 2.06
C SER A 90 -22.32 -5.55 3.53
N GLY A 91 -21.51 -6.59 3.70
CA GLY A 91 -21.25 -7.31 4.93
C GLY A 91 -21.15 -8.82 4.69
N PRO A 92 -21.17 -9.65 5.75
CA PRO A 92 -21.07 -11.11 5.64
C PRO A 92 -22.32 -11.75 5.05
N GLY A 93 -23.45 -11.02 5.05
CA GLY A 93 -24.78 -11.57 4.78
C GLY A 93 -25.41 -12.26 5.99
N ASN A 94 -26.62 -12.80 5.80
CA ASN A 94 -27.44 -13.36 6.89
C ASN A 94 -27.18 -14.86 7.16
N ALA A 95 -26.37 -15.52 6.34
CA ALA A 95 -26.05 -16.94 6.49
C ALA A 95 -24.78 -17.15 7.30
N SER A 96 -24.62 -18.32 7.90
CA SER A 96 -23.41 -18.69 8.66
C SER A 96 -22.14 -18.77 7.81
N THR A 97 -22.29 -18.90 6.48
CA THR A 97 -21.21 -18.88 5.48
C THR A 97 -21.69 -18.16 4.23
N PRO A 98 -20.82 -17.53 3.43
CA PRO A 98 -21.24 -16.93 2.17
C PRO A 98 -21.63 -17.98 1.15
N GLY A 99 -22.24 -17.58 0.03
CA GLY A 99 -22.61 -18.49 -1.06
C GLY A 99 -21.42 -19.32 -1.57
N ALA A 100 -21.73 -20.47 -2.20
CA ALA A 100 -20.70 -21.46 -2.62
C ALA A 100 -19.59 -20.86 -3.49
N ASP A 101 -19.92 -19.90 -4.38
CA ASP A 101 -18.93 -19.23 -5.22
C ASP A 101 -17.93 -18.42 -4.39
N TYR A 102 -18.41 -17.69 -3.38
CA TYR A 102 -17.55 -16.99 -2.42
C TYR A 102 -16.69 -17.94 -1.59
N VAL A 103 -17.28 -19.05 -1.11
CA VAL A 103 -16.54 -20.07 -0.34
C VAL A 103 -15.34 -20.54 -1.16
N ALA A 104 -15.57 -21.00 -2.39
CA ALA A 104 -14.52 -21.50 -3.27
C ALA A 104 -13.47 -20.43 -3.58
N ALA A 105 -13.90 -19.22 -3.84
CA ALA A 105 -13.01 -18.10 -4.20
C ALA A 105 -12.15 -17.63 -3.01
N ILE A 106 -12.73 -17.52 -1.81
CA ILE A 106 -12.00 -17.14 -0.59
C ILE A 106 -11.02 -18.25 -0.19
N GLN A 107 -11.41 -19.52 -0.26
CA GLN A 107 -10.50 -20.64 0.00
C GLN A 107 -9.29 -20.61 -0.92
N LYS A 108 -9.50 -20.26 -2.19
CA LYS A 108 -8.40 -20.07 -3.14
C LYS A 108 -7.53 -18.86 -2.81
N LEU A 109 -8.10 -17.71 -2.41
CA LEU A 109 -7.33 -16.56 -1.92
C LEU A 109 -6.48 -16.94 -0.71
N ASN A 110 -7.09 -17.58 0.29
CA ASN A 110 -6.42 -17.97 1.52
C ASN A 110 -5.38 -19.08 1.33
N SER A 111 -5.28 -19.70 0.14
CA SER A 111 -4.20 -20.63 -0.19
C SER A 111 -2.88 -19.93 -0.56
N PHE A 112 -2.90 -18.62 -0.83
CA PHE A 112 -1.69 -17.84 -1.10
C PHE A 112 -1.12 -17.28 0.22
N SER A 113 0.17 -17.50 0.47
CA SER A 113 0.85 -17.06 1.70
C SER A 113 1.04 -15.53 1.82
N ASN A 114 0.89 -14.81 0.71
CA ASN A 114 1.02 -13.35 0.62
C ASN A 114 -0.33 -12.62 0.53
N VAL A 115 -1.43 -13.27 0.95
CA VAL A 115 -2.77 -12.70 0.99
C VAL A 115 -3.32 -12.67 2.40
N GLN A 116 -3.94 -11.58 2.78
CA GLN A 116 -4.79 -11.44 3.96
C GLN A 116 -6.20 -11.03 3.51
N SER A 117 -7.18 -11.90 3.77
CA SER A 117 -8.59 -11.58 3.50
C SER A 117 -9.20 -10.89 4.71
N VAL A 118 -9.85 -9.75 4.52
CA VAL A 118 -10.55 -9.00 5.57
C VAL A 118 -12.03 -8.87 5.21
N GLY A 119 -12.91 -9.04 6.19
CA GLY A 119 -14.35 -8.91 5.97
C GLY A 119 -14.79 -7.45 5.95
N TYR A 120 -15.66 -7.08 5.01
CA TYR A 120 -16.28 -5.75 4.93
C TYR A 120 -17.40 -5.59 5.93
N VAL A 121 -17.43 -4.49 6.69
CA VAL A 121 -18.51 -4.14 7.62
C VAL A 121 -18.77 -2.64 7.55
N PRO A 122 -19.99 -2.18 7.12
CA PRO A 122 -20.34 -0.76 7.11
C PRO A 122 -20.67 -0.27 8.52
N THR A 123 -20.28 0.98 8.85
CA THR A 123 -20.59 1.61 10.14
C THR A 123 -21.54 2.79 10.05
N SER A 124 -21.79 3.29 8.84
CA SER A 124 -22.64 4.45 8.56
C SER A 124 -22.28 5.66 9.42
N LEU A 125 -21.00 6.02 9.44
CA LEU A 125 -20.42 7.12 10.23
C LEU A 125 -20.67 6.96 11.75
N ALA A 126 -20.62 5.73 12.25
CA ALA A 126 -20.96 5.33 13.64
C ALA A 126 -22.44 5.57 14.01
N THR A 127 -23.35 5.61 13.04
CA THR A 127 -24.81 5.67 13.29
C THR A 127 -25.49 4.31 13.25
N ARG A 128 -24.88 3.31 12.58
CA ARG A 128 -25.35 1.94 12.62
C ARG A 128 -25.25 1.40 14.06
N PRO A 129 -26.28 0.70 14.59
CA PRO A 129 -26.20 0.14 15.95
C PRO A 129 -24.95 -0.73 16.13
N VAL A 130 -24.21 -0.49 17.22
CA VAL A 130 -22.94 -1.23 17.47
C VAL A 130 -23.17 -2.74 17.55
N ASP A 131 -24.29 -3.18 18.12
CA ASP A 131 -24.65 -4.59 18.23
C ASP A 131 -24.78 -5.27 16.86
N GLU A 132 -25.27 -4.56 15.84
CA GLU A 132 -25.34 -5.08 14.48
C GLU A 132 -23.95 -5.23 13.85
N VAL A 133 -23.06 -4.29 14.12
CA VAL A 133 -21.66 -4.37 13.66
C VAL A 133 -20.92 -5.52 14.36
N LEU A 134 -21.15 -5.69 15.66
CA LEU A 134 -20.59 -6.81 16.42
C LEU A 134 -21.15 -8.17 15.93
N ALA A 135 -22.43 -8.22 15.50
CA ALA A 135 -23.00 -9.39 14.89
C ALA A 135 -22.33 -9.76 13.57
N ASP A 136 -22.05 -8.78 12.70
CA ASP A 136 -21.33 -9.01 11.44
C ASP A 136 -19.91 -9.55 11.70
N ILE A 137 -19.18 -8.97 12.67
CA ILE A 137 -17.85 -9.48 13.08
C ILE A 137 -17.95 -10.94 13.51
N SER A 138 -19.00 -11.29 14.28
CA SER A 138 -19.24 -12.65 14.76
C SER A 138 -19.54 -13.63 13.62
N VAL A 139 -20.27 -13.20 12.58
CA VAL A 139 -20.51 -14.02 11.39
C VAL A 139 -19.20 -14.31 10.65
N TYR A 140 -18.37 -13.28 10.39
CA TYR A 140 -17.03 -13.48 9.79
C TYR A 140 -16.14 -14.38 10.64
N ALA A 141 -16.16 -14.21 11.96
CA ALA A 141 -15.42 -15.07 12.87
C ALA A 141 -15.89 -16.55 12.78
N GLY A 142 -17.19 -16.77 12.63
CA GLY A 142 -17.77 -18.11 12.45
C GLY A 142 -17.29 -18.85 11.20
N TRP A 143 -16.78 -18.15 10.19
CA TRP A 143 -16.26 -18.79 8.97
C TRP A 143 -15.03 -19.65 9.21
N CYS A 144 -14.32 -19.47 10.33
CA CYS A 144 -13.18 -20.31 10.72
C CYS A 144 -13.52 -21.81 10.86
N HIS A 145 -14.80 -22.15 11.05
CA HIS A 145 -15.25 -23.53 11.10
C HIS A 145 -15.21 -24.25 9.75
N THR A 146 -15.02 -23.50 8.66
CA THR A 146 -14.82 -24.03 7.31
C THR A 146 -13.36 -23.90 6.92
N THR A 147 -12.75 -24.97 6.43
CA THR A 147 -11.33 -25.04 6.09
C THR A 147 -10.96 -23.93 5.09
N ASN A 148 -9.88 -23.18 5.37
CA ASN A 148 -9.37 -22.08 4.56
C ASN A 148 -10.37 -20.93 4.31
N LEU A 149 -11.39 -20.75 5.15
CA LEU A 149 -12.37 -19.68 5.00
C LEU A 149 -12.20 -18.56 6.03
N SER A 150 -11.28 -18.69 6.99
CA SER A 150 -11.04 -17.68 8.03
C SER A 150 -10.66 -16.33 7.44
N MET A 151 -11.21 -15.25 8.01
CA MET A 151 -10.75 -13.89 7.77
C MET A 151 -9.53 -13.56 8.62
N HIS A 152 -8.67 -12.68 8.14
CA HIS A 152 -7.49 -12.19 8.85
C HIS A 152 -7.73 -10.83 9.53
N GLY A 153 -8.93 -10.30 9.42
CA GLY A 153 -9.35 -9.03 10.00
C GLY A 153 -10.68 -8.53 9.47
N ILE A 154 -10.99 -7.29 9.83
CA ILE A 154 -12.21 -6.59 9.38
C ILE A 154 -11.80 -5.24 8.77
N PHE A 155 -12.43 -4.91 7.66
CA PHE A 155 -12.43 -3.60 7.04
C PHE A 155 -13.76 -2.90 7.38
N PHE A 156 -13.66 -1.88 8.22
CA PHE A 156 -14.80 -1.05 8.60
C PHE A 156 -14.93 0.11 7.63
N ASP A 157 -16.02 0.15 6.89
CA ASP A 157 -16.33 1.21 5.94
C ASP A 157 -17.21 2.29 6.54
N GLU A 158 -17.24 3.46 5.88
CA GLU A 158 -18.01 4.63 6.32
C GLU A 158 -17.68 5.02 7.77
N MET A 159 -16.39 5.01 8.14
CA MET A 159 -15.95 5.37 9.48
C MET A 159 -16.08 6.88 9.74
N PRO A 160 -16.37 7.30 10.98
CA PRO A 160 -16.50 8.72 11.31
C PRO A 160 -15.16 9.45 11.18
N VAL A 161 -15.19 10.67 10.65
CA VAL A 161 -14.03 11.60 10.62
C VAL A 161 -14.00 12.55 11.81
N ASN A 162 -15.18 12.85 12.40
CA ASN A 162 -15.31 13.82 13.48
C ASN A 162 -15.37 13.13 14.84
N TYR A 163 -14.55 13.62 15.78
CA TYR A 163 -14.53 13.12 17.14
C TYR A 163 -15.76 13.56 17.93
N SER A 164 -16.32 12.61 18.67
CA SER A 164 -17.13 12.82 19.87
C SER A 164 -16.82 11.69 20.85
N ALA A 165 -17.18 11.82 22.13
CA ALA A 165 -17.01 10.72 23.08
C ALA A 165 -17.76 9.46 22.63
N ALA A 166 -18.95 9.62 22.05
CA ALA A 166 -19.74 8.51 21.55
C ALA A 166 -19.10 7.81 20.32
N THR A 167 -18.55 8.59 19.37
CA THR A 167 -17.84 8.00 18.22
C THR A 167 -16.56 7.30 18.65
N ALA A 168 -15.80 7.83 19.61
CA ALA A 168 -14.61 7.19 20.12
C ALA A 168 -14.91 5.88 20.87
N ASP A 169 -15.98 5.86 21.66
CA ASP A 169 -16.45 4.64 22.35
C ASP A 169 -16.88 3.57 21.35
N TYR A 170 -17.68 3.96 20.33
CA TYR A 170 -18.08 3.08 19.25
C TYR A 170 -16.88 2.44 18.54
N VAL A 171 -15.92 3.26 18.11
CA VAL A 171 -14.69 2.80 17.45
C VAL A 171 -13.92 1.84 18.35
N GLY A 172 -13.77 2.18 19.65
CA GLY A 172 -13.08 1.32 20.60
C GLY A 172 -13.75 -0.06 20.75
N GLN A 173 -15.07 -0.11 20.81
CA GLN A 173 -15.81 -1.37 20.95
C GLN A 173 -15.61 -2.29 19.74
N ILE A 174 -15.74 -1.79 18.52
CA ILE A 174 -15.60 -2.60 17.30
C ILE A 174 -14.16 -3.07 17.09
N ASP A 175 -13.16 -2.23 17.38
CA ASP A 175 -11.75 -2.60 17.30
C ASP A 175 -11.42 -3.75 18.27
N VAL A 176 -11.81 -3.59 19.53
CA VAL A 176 -11.59 -4.61 20.56
C VAL A 176 -12.26 -5.92 20.17
N ALA A 177 -13.48 -5.89 19.64
CA ALA A 177 -14.20 -7.09 19.22
C ALA A 177 -13.41 -7.90 18.17
N VAL A 178 -12.76 -7.23 17.20
CA VAL A 178 -11.88 -7.92 16.24
C VAL A 178 -10.64 -8.49 16.92
N LYS A 179 -9.96 -7.68 17.76
CA LYS A 179 -8.70 -8.07 18.40
C LYS A 179 -8.82 -9.27 19.33
N ILE A 180 -9.96 -9.42 20.01
CA ILE A 180 -10.21 -10.55 20.93
C ILE A 180 -10.90 -11.74 20.25
N SER A 181 -11.36 -11.62 19.01
CA SER A 181 -12.10 -12.68 18.30
C SER A 181 -11.19 -13.86 17.98
N GLU A 182 -11.45 -15.04 18.56
CA GLU A 182 -10.70 -16.26 18.31
C GLU A 182 -10.94 -16.82 16.89
N GLY A 183 -12.10 -16.55 16.30
CA GLY A 183 -12.45 -17.01 14.96
C GLY A 183 -11.82 -16.19 13.82
N ILE A 184 -11.25 -15.02 14.13
CA ILE A 184 -10.48 -14.23 13.18
C ILE A 184 -8.99 -14.60 13.31
N SER A 185 -8.39 -15.02 12.21
CA SER A 185 -6.99 -15.43 12.16
C SER A 185 -6.03 -14.27 12.43
N SER A 186 -4.86 -14.56 13.01
CA SER A 186 -3.79 -13.57 13.14
C SER A 186 -3.44 -12.95 11.77
N PRO A 187 -3.18 -11.62 11.72
CA PRO A 187 -2.93 -10.71 12.85
C PRO A 187 -4.19 -10.03 13.42
N ARG A 188 -5.39 -10.38 13.00
CA ARG A 188 -6.65 -9.73 13.40
C ARG A 188 -6.64 -8.25 13.03
N LEU A 189 -6.41 -7.99 11.73
CA LEU A 189 -6.32 -6.64 11.18
C LEU A 189 -7.61 -5.86 11.43
N VAL A 190 -7.42 -4.63 11.89
CA VAL A 190 -8.47 -3.61 11.97
C VAL A 190 -8.14 -2.52 10.96
N VAL A 191 -8.95 -2.44 9.92
CA VAL A 191 -8.79 -1.44 8.87
C VAL A 191 -9.98 -0.49 8.90
N HIS A 192 -9.75 0.80 9.09
CA HIS A 192 -10.78 1.84 9.07
C HIS A 192 -10.79 2.59 7.76
N ASN A 193 -11.96 2.78 7.17
CA ASN A 193 -12.14 3.62 6.00
C ASN A 193 -13.04 4.84 6.30
N PRO A 194 -12.49 5.94 6.79
CA PRO A 194 -13.18 7.22 6.80
C PRO A 194 -13.13 7.94 5.45
N GLY A 195 -12.37 7.44 4.46
CA GLY A 195 -12.16 8.06 3.15
C GLY A 195 -11.36 9.38 3.18
N ALA A 196 -11.05 9.88 4.36
CA ALA A 196 -10.34 11.12 4.63
C ALA A 196 -9.54 11.01 5.93
N VAL A 197 -8.72 12.02 6.23
CA VAL A 197 -7.97 12.08 7.50
C VAL A 197 -8.94 12.32 8.66
N PRO A 198 -9.12 11.38 9.59
CA PRO A 198 -10.00 11.55 10.74
C PRO A 198 -9.33 12.38 11.85
N ASP A 199 -10.13 12.83 12.83
CA ASP A 199 -9.60 13.39 14.06
C ASP A 199 -8.61 12.39 14.70
N PRO A 200 -7.40 12.81 15.12
CA PRO A 200 -6.38 11.89 15.64
C PRO A 200 -6.83 11.04 16.84
N ARG A 201 -7.83 11.50 17.58
CA ARG A 201 -8.42 10.77 18.73
C ARG A 201 -9.26 9.56 18.31
N LEU A 202 -9.59 9.43 17.03
CA LEU A 202 -10.27 8.27 16.45
C LEU A 202 -9.27 7.24 15.88
N VAL A 203 -7.97 7.55 15.81
CA VAL A 203 -6.93 6.61 15.37
C VAL A 203 -6.35 5.93 16.60
N LEU A 204 -6.98 4.82 17.00
CA LEU A 204 -6.60 4.08 18.21
C LEU A 204 -5.35 3.20 17.96
N GLU A 205 -4.70 2.75 19.04
CA GLU A 205 -3.60 1.78 18.90
C GLU A 205 -4.07 0.42 18.39
N THR A 206 -5.33 0.08 18.62
CA THR A 206 -6.00 -1.12 18.11
C THR A 206 -6.29 -1.08 16.61
N THR A 207 -6.37 0.09 16.02
CA THR A 207 -6.54 0.28 14.57
C THR A 207 -5.21 0.05 13.88
N ASP A 208 -5.10 -0.89 12.94
CA ASP A 208 -3.84 -1.18 12.22
C ASP A 208 -3.63 -0.26 11.03
N VAL A 209 -4.68 0.00 10.25
CA VAL A 209 -4.63 0.84 9.04
C VAL A 209 -5.83 1.79 9.00
N THR A 210 -5.57 3.05 8.67
CA THR A 210 -6.61 4.05 8.39
C THR A 210 -6.48 4.51 6.94
N ILE A 211 -7.54 4.37 6.15
CA ILE A 211 -7.60 4.92 4.79
C ILE A 211 -7.71 6.44 4.89
N SER A 212 -6.57 7.09 4.81
CA SER A 212 -6.46 8.56 4.97
C SER A 212 -6.90 9.33 3.73
N PHE A 213 -7.09 8.64 2.62
CA PHE A 213 -7.60 9.21 1.38
C PHE A 213 -8.29 8.12 0.55
N GLU A 214 -9.52 8.38 0.15
CA GLU A 214 -10.23 7.67 -0.91
C GLU A 214 -10.88 8.72 -1.83
N GLY A 215 -10.52 8.73 -3.10
CA GLY A 215 -11.03 9.74 -4.03
C GLY A 215 -10.40 9.68 -5.42
N ASP A 216 -10.78 10.63 -6.26
CA ASP A 216 -10.27 10.74 -7.61
C ASP A 216 -8.81 11.21 -7.68
N TYR A 217 -8.18 10.89 -8.80
CA TYR A 217 -6.78 11.25 -9.10
C TYR A 217 -6.46 12.74 -8.92
N ASN A 218 -7.32 13.65 -9.39
CA ASN A 218 -7.04 15.07 -9.33
C ASN A 218 -7.06 15.59 -7.90
N THR A 219 -8.01 15.10 -7.09
CA THR A 219 -8.11 15.41 -5.66
C THR A 219 -6.90 14.87 -4.91
N PHE A 220 -6.42 13.65 -5.22
CA PHE A 220 -5.20 13.10 -4.63
C PHE A 220 -3.99 14.00 -4.90
N VAL A 221 -3.77 14.39 -6.15
CA VAL A 221 -2.65 15.27 -6.54
C VAL A 221 -2.69 16.60 -5.78
N GLN A 222 -3.88 17.17 -5.57
CA GLN A 222 -4.04 18.43 -4.81
C GLN A 222 -3.74 18.26 -3.31
N GLN A 223 -4.08 17.10 -2.73
CA GLN A 223 -3.94 16.84 -1.30
C GLN A 223 -2.61 16.19 -0.91
N GLN A 224 -1.80 15.77 -1.86
CA GLN A 224 -0.58 14.99 -1.64
C GLN A 224 0.36 15.62 -0.59
N ALA A 225 0.56 16.95 -0.63
CA ALA A 225 1.41 17.63 0.33
C ALA A 225 0.87 17.53 1.77
N THR A 226 -0.44 17.64 1.96
CA THR A 226 -1.11 17.48 3.26
C THR A 226 -1.00 16.04 3.75
N LEU A 227 -1.29 15.08 2.88
CA LEU A 227 -1.22 13.65 3.20
C LEU A 227 0.21 13.21 3.56
N SER A 228 1.24 13.80 2.93
CA SER A 228 2.65 13.51 3.25
C SER A 228 3.10 14.04 4.61
N SER A 229 2.30 14.88 5.28
CA SER A 229 2.60 15.46 6.60
C SER A 229 1.85 14.77 7.75
N LEU A 230 1.20 13.64 7.51
CA LEU A 230 0.45 12.91 8.53
C LEU A 230 1.36 12.43 9.67
N PRO A 231 0.88 12.48 10.94
CA PRO A 231 1.73 12.31 12.12
C PRO A 231 2.17 10.87 12.41
N GLN A 232 1.41 9.88 11.94
CA GLN A 232 1.71 8.47 12.18
C GLN A 232 2.66 7.92 11.09
N PRO A 233 3.35 6.80 11.35
CA PRO A 233 4.12 6.12 10.32
C PRO A 233 3.22 5.74 9.13
N ARG A 234 3.76 5.80 7.91
CA ARG A 234 3.01 5.45 6.69
C ARG A 234 2.39 4.04 6.72
N SER A 235 2.95 3.13 7.55
CA SER A 235 2.41 1.78 7.75
C SER A 235 1.01 1.77 8.38
N ARG A 236 0.62 2.87 9.01
CA ARG A 236 -0.70 3.06 9.62
C ARG A 236 -1.72 3.66 8.64
N TYR A 237 -1.32 3.95 7.40
CA TYR A 237 -2.17 4.61 6.42
C TYR A 237 -2.40 3.79 5.17
N GLY A 238 -3.59 3.97 4.59
CA GLY A 238 -3.97 3.51 3.27
C GLY A 238 -4.40 4.68 2.39
N VAL A 239 -4.17 4.52 1.09
CA VAL A 239 -4.58 5.47 0.04
C VAL A 239 -5.24 4.70 -1.09
N VAL A 240 -6.46 5.13 -1.44
CA VAL A 240 -7.28 4.58 -2.52
C VAL A 240 -7.52 5.68 -3.55
N VAL A 241 -7.05 5.48 -4.78
CA VAL A 241 -7.19 6.44 -5.88
C VAL A 241 -7.94 5.81 -7.04
N HIS A 242 -9.03 6.44 -7.46
CA HIS A 242 -9.80 6.06 -8.65
C HIS A 242 -9.73 7.12 -9.76
N SER A 243 -10.37 6.90 -10.90
CA SER A 243 -10.40 7.83 -12.03
C SER A 243 -9.00 8.24 -12.49
N THR A 244 -8.02 7.34 -12.39
CA THR A 244 -6.65 7.62 -12.83
C THR A 244 -6.60 7.67 -14.35
N PRO A 245 -6.21 8.81 -14.96
CA PRO A 245 -6.15 8.90 -16.41
C PRO A 245 -5.10 7.96 -17.00
N LEU A 246 -5.39 7.31 -18.13
CA LEU A 246 -4.47 6.39 -18.82
C LEU A 246 -3.15 7.07 -19.25
N SER A 247 -3.15 8.40 -19.33
CA SER A 247 -1.95 9.21 -19.61
C SER A 247 -1.07 9.44 -18.38
N ALA A 248 -1.52 9.08 -17.17
CA ALA A 248 -0.75 9.23 -15.95
C ALA A 248 0.49 8.32 -15.97
N LYS A 249 1.60 8.83 -15.45
CA LYS A 249 2.82 8.04 -15.25
C LYS A 249 2.65 7.19 -13.97
N LEU A 250 2.13 5.97 -14.13
CA LEU A 250 1.76 5.10 -13.02
C LEU A 250 2.91 4.86 -12.05
N ASP A 251 4.13 4.58 -12.55
CA ASP A 251 5.29 4.35 -11.68
C ASP A 251 5.56 5.54 -10.76
N LYS A 252 5.45 6.79 -11.30
CA LYS A 252 5.61 8.00 -10.50
C LYS A 252 4.48 8.18 -9.49
N LEU A 253 3.23 7.94 -9.91
CA LEU A 253 2.07 8.08 -9.02
C LEU A 253 2.12 7.07 -7.88
N VAL A 254 2.45 5.81 -8.16
CA VAL A 254 2.62 4.77 -7.14
C VAL A 254 3.78 5.08 -6.20
N ASP A 255 4.89 5.62 -6.73
CA ASP A 255 5.99 6.13 -5.91
C ASP A 255 5.50 7.21 -4.94
N GLU A 256 4.79 8.22 -5.44
CA GLU A 256 4.21 9.29 -4.64
C GLU A 256 3.22 8.77 -3.59
N MET A 257 2.32 7.85 -3.95
CA MET A 257 1.39 7.21 -3.01
C MET A 257 2.15 6.44 -1.92
N SER A 258 3.23 5.74 -2.28
CA SER A 258 4.03 4.95 -1.34
C SER A 258 4.72 5.77 -0.25
N HIS A 259 4.97 7.05 -0.52
CA HIS A 259 5.52 7.97 0.49
C HIS A 259 4.45 8.46 1.49
N VAL A 260 3.18 8.40 1.12
CA VAL A 260 2.04 8.74 1.99
C VAL A 260 1.61 7.55 2.83
N ALA A 261 1.43 6.40 2.21
CA ALA A 261 0.82 5.22 2.84
C ALA A 261 1.53 3.91 2.44
N GLN A 262 1.36 2.88 3.24
CA GLN A 262 1.84 1.54 2.91
C GLN A 262 0.78 0.71 2.17
N SER A 263 -0.51 0.88 2.49
CA SER A 263 -1.61 0.16 1.85
C SER A 263 -2.14 0.97 0.67
N LEU A 264 -2.01 0.44 -0.54
CA LEU A 264 -2.29 1.20 -1.76
C LEU A 264 -3.33 0.48 -2.63
N PHE A 265 -4.25 1.27 -3.21
CA PHE A 265 -5.07 0.85 -4.33
C PHE A 265 -5.16 1.96 -5.37
N LEU A 266 -5.16 1.57 -6.65
CA LEU A 266 -5.27 2.49 -7.77
C LEU A 266 -6.04 1.84 -8.91
N THR A 267 -7.00 2.58 -9.49
CA THR A 267 -7.74 2.16 -10.69
C THR A 267 -8.00 3.33 -11.64
N ASP A 268 -8.14 3.01 -12.93
CA ASP A 268 -8.59 3.95 -13.97
C ASP A 268 -10.12 4.06 -14.04
N LEU A 269 -10.84 3.17 -13.37
CA LEU A 269 -12.30 3.23 -13.30
C LEU A 269 -12.77 4.44 -12.49
N ASP A 270 -13.91 5.01 -12.85
CA ASP A 270 -14.56 6.15 -12.20
C ASP A 270 -15.86 5.73 -11.50
N GLU A 271 -16.97 5.70 -12.22
CA GLU A 271 -18.22 5.16 -11.72
C GLU A 271 -18.07 3.65 -11.50
N ASN A 272 -18.47 3.16 -10.33
CA ASN A 272 -18.29 1.77 -9.91
C ASN A 272 -16.81 1.33 -9.89
N ALA A 273 -15.94 2.16 -9.36
CA ALA A 273 -14.48 1.95 -9.33
C ALA A 273 -14.02 0.58 -8.79
N TYR A 274 -14.90 -0.15 -8.11
CA TYR A 274 -14.61 -1.44 -7.50
C TYR A 274 -15.36 -2.62 -8.12
N ALA A 275 -16.09 -2.39 -9.22
CA ALA A 275 -16.85 -3.43 -9.91
C ALA A 275 -16.02 -4.27 -10.90
N ASP A 276 -14.79 -3.84 -11.20
CA ASP A 276 -13.82 -4.53 -12.05
C ASP A 276 -12.39 -4.12 -11.66
N PHE A 277 -11.39 -4.80 -12.20
CA PHE A 277 -9.98 -4.46 -11.97
C PHE A 277 -9.47 -3.27 -12.80
N GLY A 278 -10.20 -2.87 -13.84
CA GLY A 278 -9.78 -1.80 -14.75
C GLY A 278 -8.59 -2.19 -15.64
N SER A 279 -8.26 -1.32 -16.59
CA SER A 279 -7.20 -1.56 -17.56
C SER A 279 -5.79 -1.32 -16.98
N THR A 280 -5.69 -0.53 -15.91
CA THR A 280 -4.43 -0.19 -15.24
C THR A 280 -3.97 -1.24 -14.22
N TRP A 281 -4.80 -2.21 -13.85
CA TRP A 281 -4.56 -3.17 -12.77
C TRP A 281 -3.16 -3.82 -12.81
N ILE A 282 -2.82 -4.45 -13.93
CA ILE A 282 -1.54 -5.16 -14.05
C ILE A 282 -0.34 -4.20 -13.99
N SER A 283 -0.49 -3.01 -14.55
CA SER A 283 0.55 -1.97 -14.52
C SER A 283 0.72 -1.41 -13.11
N PHE A 284 -0.38 -1.20 -12.38
CA PHE A 284 -0.36 -0.82 -10.97
C PHE A 284 0.35 -1.87 -10.11
N VAL A 285 -0.03 -3.15 -10.21
CA VAL A 285 0.61 -4.25 -9.47
C VAL A 285 2.12 -4.33 -9.74
N ARG A 286 2.55 -4.05 -10.98
CA ARG A 286 3.98 -4.01 -11.33
C ARG A 286 4.72 -2.83 -10.71
N ALA A 287 4.07 -1.68 -10.62
CA ALA A 287 4.66 -0.45 -10.09
C ALA A 287 4.84 -0.49 -8.57
N VAL A 288 4.00 -1.26 -7.85
CA VAL A 288 4.12 -1.40 -6.39
C VAL A 288 5.37 -2.21 -6.04
N ARG A 289 6.17 -1.67 -5.13
CA ARG A 289 7.36 -2.34 -4.60
C ARG A 289 6.99 -3.29 -3.46
N ALA A 290 7.56 -4.51 -3.51
CA ALA A 290 7.48 -5.53 -2.46
C ALA A 290 8.61 -5.37 -1.46
#